data_7c91ca73d32c4dc8ee92693067c364b1
#
_entry.id   7c91ca73d32c4dc8ee92693067c364b1
#
_cell.length_a   1.000
_cell.length_b   1.000
_cell.length_c   1.000
_cell.angle_alpha   90.00
_cell.angle_beta   90.00
_cell.angle_gamma   90.00
#
_symmetry.space_group_name_H-M   'P 1'
#
loop_
_entity.id
_entity.type
_entity.pdbx_description
1 polymer ?
#
loop_
_entity_poly.entity_id
_entity_poly.type
_entity_poly.pdbx_seq_one_letter_code
_entity_poly.pdbx_strand_id
1 'polypeptide(L)'
;STRVRSSAASDVYKRQELLKNVPSHRALAMFRGRNEGILQLSLNADPDAEEGSRQSYCEEIIRDYLDVRFTGQPADKWREQVIAWTWKIKVSLHLETELMASLREKAEEEAIDVFARNLTALLMAAPAGAKSTMGLDPGLRTGVKVAVVDNTGKLLDTTTIYPHTGREAEAQVVIFSLIRKHNVELIAIGNGTASRETERFAKEVIKEIKENKPQTVVVSEAGASVYSASEFAANEFPNLDVSLRGAVSIARRLQDPLAELVKIEPKAIGVGQYQHDVNQTQLARKLDAVVEDLSLIHI
;
A
#
# COMPACT_ATOMS: atom_id res chain seq x y z
N SER A 1 -10.47 -11.68 23.47
CA SER A 1 -10.52 -10.29 22.99
C SER A 1 -9.13 -9.68 23.03
N THR A 2 -8.78 -8.92 21.98
CA THR A 2 -7.46 -8.28 21.86
C THR A 2 -7.50 -6.90 22.53
N ARG A 3 -6.63 -6.65 23.48
CA ARG A 3 -6.53 -5.36 24.18
C ARG A 3 -5.32 -4.59 23.64
N VAL A 4 -5.55 -3.40 23.08
CA VAL A 4 -4.49 -2.51 22.58
C VAL A 4 -4.25 -1.40 23.60
N ARG A 5 -3.01 -1.22 24.05
CA ARG A 5 -2.60 -0.09 24.90
C ARG A 5 -1.66 0.82 24.10
N SER A 6 -1.97 2.12 24.11
CA SER A 6 -1.07 3.18 23.64
C SER A 6 -0.19 3.67 24.80
N SER A 7 1.09 3.91 24.56
CA SER A 7 2.07 4.38 25.54
C SER A 7 2.20 5.90 25.65
N ALA A 8 1.32 6.69 25.02
CA ALA A 8 1.35 8.15 25.13
C ALA A 8 0.91 8.62 26.53
N ALA A 9 1.67 9.51 27.12
CA ALA A 9 1.72 9.81 28.56
C ALA A 9 0.51 10.48 29.22
N SER A 10 -0.66 10.68 28.58
CA SER A 10 -1.83 11.29 29.21
C SER A 10 -3.17 10.63 28.95
N ASP A 11 -3.36 9.91 27.84
CA ASP A 11 -4.62 9.20 27.57
C ASP A 11 -4.35 7.80 26.98
N VAL A 12 -4.45 6.78 27.83
CA VAL A 12 -4.35 5.39 27.39
C VAL A 12 -5.67 4.96 26.76
N TYR A 13 -5.77 5.04 25.43
CA TYR A 13 -6.91 4.47 24.71
C TYR A 13 -6.81 2.94 24.75
N LYS A 14 -7.77 2.31 25.42
CA LYS A 14 -7.94 0.86 25.39
C LYS A 14 -9.05 0.53 24.39
N ARG A 15 -8.70 -0.13 23.29
CA ARG A 15 -9.65 -0.71 22.35
C ARG A 15 -9.65 -2.21 22.47
N GLN A 16 -10.83 -2.82 22.52
CA GLN A 16 -10.99 -4.27 22.57
C GLN A 16 -11.89 -4.72 21.42
N GLU A 17 -11.53 -5.82 20.77
CA GLU A 17 -12.40 -6.51 19.82
C GLU A 17 -12.12 -8.01 19.84
N LEU A 18 -13.07 -8.80 19.36
CA LEU A 18 -12.93 -10.25 19.26
C LEU A 18 -11.86 -10.61 18.24
N LEU A 19 -10.89 -11.44 18.66
CA LEU A 19 -9.76 -11.86 17.82
C LEU A 19 -10.21 -12.40 16.45
N LYS A 20 -11.27 -13.23 16.43
CA LYS A 20 -11.82 -13.82 15.20
C LYS A 20 -12.42 -12.83 14.21
N ASN A 21 -12.73 -11.61 14.66
CA ASN A 21 -13.39 -10.57 13.87
C ASN A 21 -12.41 -9.46 13.43
N VAL A 22 -11.14 -9.55 13.80
CA VAL A 22 -10.14 -8.53 13.45
C VAL A 22 -9.88 -8.58 11.95
N PRO A 23 -10.17 -7.50 11.18
CA PRO A 23 -9.86 -7.46 9.75
C PRO A 23 -8.35 -7.42 9.53
N SER A 24 -7.89 -8.02 8.43
CA SER A 24 -6.46 -8.18 8.11
C SER A 24 -5.68 -6.87 8.08
N HIS A 25 -6.23 -5.81 7.45
CA HIS A 25 -5.59 -4.49 7.41
C HIS A 25 -5.41 -3.88 8.81
N ARG A 26 -6.34 -4.14 9.75
CA ARG A 26 -6.24 -3.68 11.12
C ARG A 26 -5.24 -4.51 11.91
N ALA A 27 -5.22 -5.83 11.71
CA ALA A 27 -4.23 -6.71 12.32
C ALA A 27 -2.81 -6.27 11.93
N LEU A 28 -2.55 -6.02 10.65
CA LEU A 28 -1.25 -5.53 10.17
C LEU A 28 -0.89 -4.17 10.76
N ALA A 29 -1.85 -3.22 10.84
CA ALA A 29 -1.63 -1.93 11.50
C ALA A 29 -1.25 -2.08 12.97
N MET A 30 -1.94 -2.99 13.70
CA MET A 30 -1.65 -3.27 15.11
C MET A 30 -0.26 -3.90 15.28
N PHE A 31 0.11 -4.86 14.43
CA PHE A 31 1.44 -5.49 14.48
C PHE A 31 2.55 -4.49 14.14
N ARG A 32 2.35 -3.60 13.15
CA ARG A 32 3.27 -2.49 12.87
C ARG A 32 3.43 -1.60 14.09
N GLY A 33 2.34 -1.11 14.68
CA GLY A 33 2.39 -0.27 15.87
C GLY A 33 3.05 -0.93 17.08
N ARG A 34 2.92 -2.26 17.22
CA ARG A 34 3.65 -3.04 18.22
C ARG A 34 5.15 -3.07 17.92
N ASN A 35 5.53 -3.32 16.66
CA ASN A 35 6.93 -3.38 16.25
C ASN A 35 7.64 -2.03 16.39
N GLU A 36 6.91 -0.94 16.17
CA GLU A 36 7.37 0.45 16.37
C GLU A 36 7.36 0.89 17.85
N GLY A 37 6.91 0.03 18.78
CA GLY A 37 6.83 0.33 20.21
C GLY A 37 5.72 1.31 20.60
N ILE A 38 4.81 1.63 19.68
CA ILE A 38 3.69 2.57 19.91
C ILE A 38 2.50 1.86 20.60
N LEU A 39 2.28 0.58 20.26
CA LEU A 39 1.16 -0.20 20.76
C LEU A 39 1.63 -1.39 21.59
N GLN A 40 0.90 -1.70 22.66
CA GLN A 40 1.00 -2.96 23.38
C GLN A 40 -0.22 -3.82 23.05
N LEU A 41 -0.01 -5.02 22.53
CA LEU A 41 -1.04 -6.00 22.23
C LEU A 41 -1.05 -7.07 23.31
N SER A 42 -2.23 -7.45 23.77
CA SER A 42 -2.43 -8.56 24.69
C SER A 42 -3.76 -9.25 24.42
N LEU A 43 -3.84 -10.55 24.63
CA LEU A 43 -5.10 -11.29 24.61
C LEU A 43 -5.71 -11.30 26.01
N ASN A 44 -7.04 -11.10 26.06
CA ASN A 44 -7.82 -11.28 27.28
C ASN A 44 -8.80 -12.42 27.06
N ALA A 45 -8.61 -13.52 27.76
CA ALA A 45 -9.46 -14.69 27.67
C ALA A 45 -10.78 -14.51 28.45
N ASP A 46 -10.77 -13.65 29.46
CA ASP A 46 -11.92 -13.39 30.35
C ASP A 46 -12.35 -11.91 30.26
N PRO A 47 -12.96 -11.48 29.12
CA PRO A 47 -13.33 -10.08 28.93
C PRO A 47 -14.42 -9.59 29.88
N ASP A 48 -15.27 -10.49 30.35
CA ASP A 48 -16.42 -10.21 31.20
C ASP A 48 -16.12 -10.47 32.70
N ALA A 49 -14.89 -10.87 33.04
CA ALA A 49 -14.51 -11.04 34.43
C ALA A 49 -14.57 -9.70 35.18
N GLU A 50 -15.31 -9.67 36.31
CA GLU A 50 -15.31 -8.53 37.20
C GLU A 50 -13.90 -8.25 37.74
N GLU A 51 -13.55 -6.96 37.85
CA GLU A 51 -12.28 -6.54 38.48
C GLU A 51 -12.25 -7.07 39.92
N GLY A 52 -11.38 -8.05 40.18
CA GLY A 52 -11.24 -8.71 41.48
C GLY A 52 -11.82 -10.15 41.56
N SER A 53 -12.38 -10.69 40.47
CA SER A 53 -12.74 -12.08 40.40
C SER A 53 -11.51 -12.97 40.66
N ARG A 54 -11.60 -13.86 41.62
CA ARG A 54 -10.49 -14.74 42.04
C ARG A 54 -10.25 -15.91 41.09
N GLN A 55 -11.20 -16.25 40.24
CA GLN A 55 -11.10 -17.39 39.32
C GLN A 55 -11.32 -16.95 37.88
N SER A 56 -10.40 -17.37 37.00
CA SER A 56 -10.51 -17.23 35.55
C SER A 56 -11.40 -18.36 34.99
N TYR A 57 -12.24 -18.05 34.01
CA TYR A 57 -12.99 -19.06 33.24
C TYR A 57 -12.05 -20.16 32.67
N CYS A 58 -10.85 -19.78 32.26
CA CYS A 58 -9.85 -20.71 31.76
C CYS A 58 -9.32 -21.66 32.86
N GLU A 59 -9.23 -21.20 34.10
CA GLU A 59 -8.88 -22.05 35.24
C GLU A 59 -9.98 -23.07 35.53
N GLU A 60 -11.25 -22.69 35.37
CA GLU A 60 -12.38 -23.60 35.46
C GLU A 60 -12.33 -24.69 34.39
N ILE A 61 -12.03 -24.32 33.13
CA ILE A 61 -11.87 -25.32 32.05
C ILE A 61 -10.75 -26.31 32.39
N ILE A 62 -9.61 -25.83 32.88
CA ILE A 62 -8.50 -26.72 33.28
C ILE A 62 -8.91 -27.66 34.41
N ARG A 63 -9.60 -27.12 35.42
CA ARG A 63 -10.10 -27.91 36.55
C ARG A 63 -11.05 -29.01 36.09
N ASP A 64 -12.01 -28.64 35.23
CA ASP A 64 -13.03 -29.58 34.74
C ASP A 64 -12.42 -30.67 33.83
N TYR A 65 -11.46 -30.27 32.96
CA TYR A 65 -10.73 -31.22 32.11
C TYR A 65 -9.93 -32.25 32.92
N LEU A 66 -9.36 -31.84 34.06
CA LEU A 66 -8.59 -32.71 34.94
C LEU A 66 -9.46 -33.43 35.98
N ASP A 67 -10.79 -33.27 35.98
CA ASP A 67 -11.75 -33.76 36.97
C ASP A 67 -11.33 -33.49 38.44
N VAL A 68 -10.76 -32.27 38.66
CA VAL A 68 -10.34 -31.86 40.00
C VAL A 68 -11.53 -31.31 40.76
N ARG A 69 -11.92 -32.05 41.82
CA ARG A 69 -13.00 -31.64 42.75
C ARG A 69 -12.41 -31.17 44.06
N PHE A 70 -12.87 -30.01 44.50
CA PHE A 70 -12.51 -29.46 45.81
C PHE A 70 -13.50 -30.01 46.85
N THR A 71 -12.98 -30.76 47.79
CA THR A 71 -13.77 -31.47 48.83
C THR A 71 -13.54 -30.93 50.23
N GLY A 72 -12.84 -29.78 50.35
CA GLY A 72 -12.48 -29.18 51.62
C GLY A 72 -11.23 -29.77 52.28
N GLN A 73 -10.46 -30.58 51.54
CA GLN A 73 -9.21 -31.15 52.02
C GLN A 73 -8.05 -30.15 52.03
N PRO A 74 -7.05 -30.32 52.91
CA PRO A 74 -5.88 -29.41 52.92
C PRO A 74 -5.14 -29.29 51.59
N ALA A 75 -5.17 -30.36 50.76
CA ALA A 75 -4.56 -30.40 49.44
C ALA A 75 -5.29 -29.52 48.38
N ASP A 76 -6.55 -29.19 48.60
CA ASP A 76 -7.34 -28.44 47.60
C ASP A 76 -6.77 -27.06 47.34
N LYS A 77 -6.29 -26.37 48.36
CA LYS A 77 -5.66 -25.07 48.26
C LYS A 77 -4.38 -25.10 47.40
N TRP A 78 -3.61 -26.15 47.51
CA TRP A 78 -2.43 -26.37 46.68
C TRP A 78 -2.83 -26.68 45.22
N ARG A 79 -3.85 -27.53 45.00
CA ARG A 79 -4.37 -27.82 43.64
C ARG A 79 -4.89 -26.58 42.93
N GLU A 80 -5.62 -25.70 43.63
CA GLU A 80 -6.08 -24.42 43.11
C GLU A 80 -4.90 -23.54 42.64
N GLN A 81 -3.87 -23.45 43.48
CA GLN A 81 -2.65 -22.68 43.13
C GLN A 81 -1.92 -23.28 41.90
N VAL A 82 -1.85 -24.59 41.78
CA VAL A 82 -1.23 -25.26 40.63
C VAL A 82 -2.01 -24.99 39.36
N ILE A 83 -3.35 -25.05 39.40
CA ILE A 83 -4.21 -24.73 38.26
C ILE A 83 -4.02 -23.27 37.82
N ALA A 84 -4.10 -22.34 38.76
CA ALA A 84 -3.91 -20.90 38.49
C ALA A 84 -2.51 -20.61 37.90
N TRP A 85 -1.47 -21.23 38.44
CA TRP A 85 -0.11 -21.10 37.95
C TRP A 85 0.03 -21.72 36.56
N THR A 86 -0.53 -22.90 36.32
CA THR A 86 -0.50 -23.58 35.01
C THR A 86 -1.15 -22.72 33.95
N TRP A 87 -2.33 -22.16 34.24
CA TRP A 87 -2.98 -21.22 33.33
C TRP A 87 -2.08 -20.00 33.06
N LYS A 88 -1.71 -19.29 34.10
CA LYS A 88 -1.03 -17.98 33.99
C LYS A 88 0.35 -18.06 33.35
N ILE A 89 1.14 -19.09 33.65
CA ILE A 89 2.56 -19.17 33.29
C ILE A 89 2.81 -20.09 32.09
N LYS A 90 1.98 -21.11 31.88
CA LYS A 90 2.18 -22.10 30.83
C LYS A 90 1.20 -21.92 29.69
N VAL A 91 -0.08 -22.11 29.97
CA VAL A 91 -1.11 -22.22 28.92
C VAL A 91 -1.41 -20.88 28.28
N SER A 92 -1.63 -19.81 29.07
CA SER A 92 -1.99 -18.51 28.51
C SER A 92 -0.90 -17.91 27.63
N LEU A 93 0.37 -18.02 28.02
CA LEU A 93 1.50 -17.53 27.24
C LEU A 93 1.68 -18.29 25.93
N HIS A 94 1.50 -19.62 25.98
CA HIS A 94 1.56 -20.45 24.78
C HIS A 94 0.45 -20.10 23.80
N LEU A 95 -0.80 -20.06 24.28
CA LEU A 95 -1.96 -19.73 23.47
C LEU A 95 -1.90 -18.30 22.92
N GLU A 96 -1.42 -17.33 23.69
CA GLU A 96 -1.24 -15.96 23.22
C GLU A 96 -0.26 -15.91 22.03
N THR A 97 0.87 -16.61 22.15
CA THR A 97 1.87 -16.68 21.09
C THR A 97 1.30 -17.34 19.84
N GLU A 98 0.63 -18.48 19.98
CA GLU A 98 0.05 -19.24 18.88
C GLU A 98 -1.07 -18.46 18.17
N LEU A 99 -2.00 -17.89 18.92
CA LEU A 99 -3.13 -17.13 18.38
C LEU A 99 -2.68 -15.83 17.69
N MET A 100 -1.68 -15.15 18.25
CA MET A 100 -1.10 -13.95 17.60
C MET A 100 -0.36 -14.31 16.32
N ALA A 101 0.37 -15.43 16.29
CA ALA A 101 1.02 -15.92 15.09
C ALA A 101 0.00 -16.28 14.00
N SER A 102 -1.03 -17.02 14.35
CA SER A 102 -2.12 -17.40 13.43
C SER A 102 -2.87 -16.18 12.88
N LEU A 103 -3.18 -15.19 13.73
CA LEU A 103 -3.80 -13.93 13.28
C LEU A 103 -2.89 -13.21 12.27
N ARG A 104 -1.60 -13.17 12.54
CA ARG A 104 -0.64 -12.52 11.66
C ARG A 104 -0.54 -13.22 10.32
N GLU A 105 -0.38 -14.54 10.32
CA GLU A 105 -0.28 -15.34 9.10
C GLU A 105 -1.52 -15.15 8.20
N LYS A 106 -2.70 -15.26 8.77
CA LYS A 106 -3.97 -15.01 8.07
C LYS A 106 -4.04 -13.59 7.51
N ALA A 107 -3.63 -12.58 8.29
CA ALA A 107 -3.66 -11.19 7.86
C ALA A 107 -2.68 -10.91 6.72
N GLU A 108 -1.49 -11.51 6.75
CA GLU A 108 -0.49 -11.41 5.69
C GLU A 108 -0.99 -12.07 4.39
N GLU A 109 -1.56 -13.27 4.46
CA GLU A 109 -2.10 -14.00 3.31
C GLU A 109 -3.22 -13.21 2.62
N GLU A 110 -4.22 -12.73 3.37
CA GLU A 110 -5.30 -11.92 2.83
C GLU A 110 -4.79 -10.60 2.21
N ALA A 111 -3.79 -9.97 2.82
CA ALA A 111 -3.19 -8.75 2.29
C ALA A 111 -2.45 -9.00 0.97
N ILE A 112 -1.68 -10.09 0.88
CA ILE A 112 -0.98 -10.49 -0.35
C ILE A 112 -1.97 -10.75 -1.48
N ASP A 113 -3.11 -11.38 -1.21
CA ASP A 113 -4.16 -11.59 -2.21
C ASP A 113 -4.80 -10.27 -2.68
N VAL A 114 -4.98 -9.30 -1.77
CA VAL A 114 -5.44 -7.95 -2.14
C VAL A 114 -4.39 -7.26 -3.03
N PHE A 115 -3.12 -7.35 -2.69
CA PHE A 115 -2.04 -6.74 -3.48
C PHE A 115 -1.94 -7.35 -4.87
N ALA A 116 -2.09 -8.68 -4.99
CA ALA A 116 -2.16 -9.36 -6.28
C ALA A 116 -3.33 -8.86 -7.14
N ARG A 117 -4.53 -8.72 -6.57
CA ARG A 117 -5.68 -8.14 -7.28
C ARG A 117 -5.46 -6.70 -7.70
N ASN A 118 -4.85 -5.89 -6.84
CA ASN A 118 -4.53 -4.50 -7.15
C ASN A 118 -3.50 -4.41 -8.29
N LEU A 119 -2.48 -5.25 -8.30
CA LEU A 119 -1.52 -5.34 -9.40
C LEU A 119 -2.20 -5.75 -10.69
N THR A 120 -3.05 -6.79 -10.65
CA THR A 120 -3.85 -7.22 -11.82
C THR A 120 -4.66 -6.06 -12.38
N ALA A 121 -5.39 -5.34 -11.52
CA ALA A 121 -6.21 -4.20 -11.96
C ALA A 121 -5.35 -3.07 -12.57
N LEU A 122 -4.13 -2.89 -12.08
CA LEU A 122 -3.20 -1.89 -12.60
C LEU A 122 -2.66 -2.27 -13.99
N LEU A 123 -2.25 -3.53 -14.16
CA LEU A 123 -1.72 -4.07 -15.40
C LEU A 123 -2.80 -4.18 -16.49
N MET A 124 -4.03 -4.51 -16.09
CA MET A 124 -5.19 -4.66 -16.99
C MET A 124 -5.98 -3.36 -17.17
N ALA A 125 -5.46 -2.21 -16.73
CA ALA A 125 -6.11 -0.93 -17.00
C ALA A 125 -6.26 -0.73 -18.52
N ALA A 126 -7.41 -0.18 -18.95
CA ALA A 126 -7.69 -0.02 -20.36
C ALA A 126 -6.66 0.90 -21.05
N PRO A 127 -5.94 0.44 -22.08
CA PRO A 127 -5.00 1.27 -22.80
C PRO A 127 -5.74 2.36 -23.60
N ALA A 128 -5.22 3.57 -23.56
CA ALA A 128 -5.74 4.66 -24.39
C ALA A 128 -5.30 4.55 -25.87
N GLY A 129 -4.39 3.64 -26.14
CA GLY A 129 -3.91 3.33 -27.48
C GLY A 129 -2.85 4.30 -28.03
N ALA A 130 -2.57 4.16 -29.31
CA ALA A 130 -1.51 4.86 -30.03
C ALA A 130 -1.87 6.32 -30.28
N LYS A 131 -1.73 7.17 -29.28
CA LYS A 131 -2.01 8.62 -29.32
C LYS A 131 -0.83 9.41 -28.79
N SER A 132 -0.56 10.59 -29.40
CA SER A 132 0.43 11.52 -28.87
C SER A 132 0.05 11.92 -27.44
N THR A 133 0.92 11.62 -26.48
CA THR A 133 0.60 11.75 -25.07
C THR A 133 1.65 12.59 -24.34
N MET A 134 1.18 13.53 -23.53
CA MET A 134 2.01 14.29 -22.60
C MET A 134 1.89 13.67 -21.20
N GLY A 135 3.00 13.31 -20.59
CA GLY A 135 3.08 12.87 -19.19
C GLY A 135 3.46 14.00 -18.27
N LEU A 136 2.71 14.17 -17.20
CA LEU A 136 2.99 15.11 -16.13
C LEU A 136 3.28 14.32 -14.84
N ASP A 137 4.50 14.47 -14.34
CA ASP A 137 4.90 13.92 -13.03
C ASP A 137 4.84 15.07 -12.00
N PRO A 138 3.82 15.08 -11.12
CA PRO A 138 3.54 16.21 -10.24
C PRO A 138 4.62 16.43 -9.17
N GLY A 139 4.92 17.69 -8.87
CA GLY A 139 5.81 18.06 -7.78
C GLY A 139 5.60 19.51 -7.35
N LEU A 140 5.32 19.74 -6.05
CA LEU A 140 5.05 21.06 -5.49
C LEU A 140 6.28 21.96 -5.52
N ARG A 141 7.40 21.50 -4.99
CA ARG A 141 8.65 22.28 -4.85
C ARG A 141 9.62 22.02 -5.99
N THR A 142 9.74 20.79 -6.42
CA THR A 142 10.67 20.33 -7.46
C THR A 142 10.20 20.64 -8.88
N GLY A 143 9.00 21.20 -9.02
CA GLY A 143 8.33 21.43 -10.29
C GLY A 143 7.65 20.19 -10.85
N VAL A 144 6.79 20.39 -11.82
CA VAL A 144 6.12 19.32 -12.58
C VAL A 144 7.02 18.94 -13.75
N LYS A 145 7.44 17.68 -13.81
CA LYS A 145 8.23 17.14 -14.93
C LYS A 145 7.27 16.80 -16.05
N VAL A 146 7.64 17.22 -17.25
CA VAL A 146 6.84 17.08 -18.46
C VAL A 146 7.61 16.26 -19.48
N ALA A 147 6.97 15.26 -20.05
CA ALA A 147 7.48 14.51 -21.19
C ALA A 147 6.39 14.38 -22.26
N VAL A 148 6.74 14.51 -23.52
CA VAL A 148 5.84 14.26 -24.64
C VAL A 148 6.34 13.05 -25.40
N VAL A 149 5.46 12.07 -25.62
CA VAL A 149 5.73 10.89 -26.44
C VAL A 149 4.81 10.87 -27.66
N ASP A 150 5.29 10.34 -28.77
CA ASP A 150 4.46 10.12 -29.95
C ASP A 150 3.52 8.91 -29.79
N ASN A 151 2.77 8.61 -30.80
CA ASN A 151 1.82 7.47 -30.83
C ASN A 151 2.49 6.09 -30.72
N THR A 152 3.82 5.99 -30.83
CA THR A 152 4.58 4.76 -30.63
C THR A 152 5.28 4.69 -29.26
N GLY A 153 5.10 5.71 -28.42
CA GLY A 153 5.77 5.84 -27.14
C GLY A 153 7.19 6.40 -27.22
N LYS A 154 7.66 6.86 -28.41
CA LYS A 154 8.97 7.49 -28.58
C LYS A 154 8.96 8.88 -27.95
N LEU A 155 9.99 9.18 -27.17
CA LEU A 155 10.18 10.49 -26.55
C LEU A 155 10.43 11.56 -27.60
N LEU A 156 9.63 12.64 -27.57
CA LEU A 156 9.74 13.80 -28.47
C LEU A 156 10.33 15.04 -27.80
N ASP A 157 9.88 15.30 -26.55
CA ASP A 157 10.27 16.52 -25.84
C ASP A 157 10.17 16.33 -24.31
N THR A 158 10.99 17.08 -23.56
CA THR A 158 10.95 17.09 -22.09
C THR A 158 11.20 18.47 -21.54
N THR A 159 10.58 18.80 -20.41
CA THR A 159 10.85 20.03 -19.67
C THR A 159 10.42 19.91 -18.22
N THR A 160 10.72 20.92 -17.42
CA THR A 160 10.18 21.07 -16.06
C THR A 160 9.50 22.42 -15.96
N ILE A 161 8.29 22.43 -15.44
CA ILE A 161 7.50 23.65 -15.24
C ILE A 161 7.20 23.86 -13.76
N TYR A 162 6.91 25.08 -13.37
CA TYR A 162 6.71 25.46 -11.96
C TYR A 162 5.36 26.18 -11.73
N PRO A 163 4.22 25.55 -12.03
CA PRO A 163 2.91 26.19 -11.94
C PRO A 163 2.51 26.53 -10.50
N HIS A 164 3.09 25.84 -9.50
CA HIS A 164 2.69 25.98 -8.09
C HIS A 164 3.59 26.92 -7.28
N THR A 165 4.54 27.61 -7.93
CA THR A 165 5.53 28.48 -7.25
C THR A 165 5.56 29.90 -7.82
N GLY A 166 4.40 30.39 -8.29
CA GLY A 166 4.26 31.77 -8.82
C GLY A 166 4.68 31.96 -10.28
N ARG A 167 5.01 30.87 -11.00
CA ARG A 167 5.39 30.88 -12.44
C ARG A 167 4.32 30.24 -13.31
N GLU A 168 3.07 30.38 -12.94
CA GLU A 168 1.94 29.73 -13.60
C GLU A 168 1.78 30.16 -15.05
N ALA A 169 1.84 31.48 -15.32
CA ALA A 169 1.71 32.02 -16.69
C ALA A 169 2.80 31.49 -17.63
N GLU A 170 4.05 31.41 -17.17
CA GLU A 170 5.15 30.82 -17.92
C GLU A 170 4.89 29.32 -18.21
N ALA A 171 4.45 28.60 -17.19
CA ALA A 171 4.11 27.17 -17.32
C ALA A 171 2.98 26.94 -18.32
N GLN A 172 1.95 27.82 -18.35
CA GLN A 172 0.85 27.77 -19.33
C GLN A 172 1.35 27.92 -20.75
N VAL A 173 2.22 28.91 -21.03
CA VAL A 173 2.81 29.12 -22.35
C VAL A 173 3.60 27.90 -22.83
N VAL A 174 4.39 27.28 -21.92
CA VAL A 174 5.20 26.11 -22.25
C VAL A 174 4.29 24.93 -22.61
N ILE A 175 3.30 24.60 -21.77
CA ILE A 175 2.39 23.47 -22.02
C ILE A 175 1.58 23.69 -23.30
N PHE A 176 1.07 24.91 -23.53
CA PHE A 176 0.34 25.25 -24.73
C PHE A 176 1.20 25.08 -26.00
N SER A 177 2.46 25.53 -25.94
CA SER A 177 3.40 25.34 -27.04
C SER A 177 3.69 23.88 -27.36
N LEU A 178 3.91 23.06 -26.33
CA LEU A 178 4.16 21.63 -26.49
C LEU A 178 2.93 20.87 -27.05
N ILE A 179 1.72 21.21 -26.59
CA ILE A 179 0.48 20.64 -27.12
C ILE A 179 0.36 20.91 -28.63
N ARG A 180 0.59 22.14 -29.07
CA ARG A 180 0.51 22.50 -30.48
C ARG A 180 1.63 21.90 -31.31
N LYS A 181 2.87 21.95 -30.82
CA LYS A 181 4.07 21.46 -31.53
C LYS A 181 3.96 19.95 -31.83
N HIS A 182 3.42 19.16 -30.91
CA HIS A 182 3.39 17.71 -31.00
C HIS A 182 2.00 17.14 -31.21
N ASN A 183 0.97 17.96 -31.46
CA ASN A 183 -0.42 17.56 -31.62
C ASN A 183 -0.85 16.62 -30.50
N VAL A 184 -0.62 17.00 -29.24
CA VAL A 184 -0.92 16.18 -28.06
C VAL A 184 -2.42 15.93 -27.97
N GLU A 185 -2.81 14.68 -27.92
CA GLU A 185 -4.21 14.23 -27.81
C GLU A 185 -4.59 13.88 -26.37
N LEU A 186 -3.61 13.42 -25.57
CA LEU A 186 -3.82 13.01 -24.18
C LEU A 186 -2.81 13.63 -23.24
N ILE A 187 -3.26 13.97 -22.03
CA ILE A 187 -2.39 14.40 -20.93
C ILE A 187 -2.56 13.43 -19.78
N ALA A 188 -1.53 12.61 -19.52
CA ALA A 188 -1.44 11.69 -18.41
C ALA A 188 -0.86 12.40 -17.19
N ILE A 189 -1.52 12.35 -16.06
CA ILE A 189 -1.09 13.02 -14.82
C ILE A 189 -0.89 11.96 -13.75
N GLY A 190 0.32 11.89 -13.16
CA GLY A 190 0.60 11.01 -12.04
C GLY A 190 -0.29 11.32 -10.83
N ASN A 191 -0.70 10.28 -10.09
CA ASN A 191 -1.60 10.41 -8.93
C ASN A 191 -0.91 10.72 -7.60
N GLY A 192 0.34 11.16 -7.63
CA GLY A 192 1.11 11.50 -6.44
C GLY A 192 0.79 12.85 -5.82
N THR A 193 1.75 13.35 -5.05
CA THR A 193 1.64 14.66 -4.38
C THR A 193 1.48 15.77 -5.41
N ALA A 194 0.53 16.69 -5.20
CA ALA A 194 0.15 17.77 -6.13
C ALA A 194 -0.58 17.32 -7.42
N SER A 195 -1.06 16.09 -7.48
CA SER A 195 -1.82 15.60 -8.65
C SER A 195 -3.06 16.46 -8.94
N ARG A 196 -3.84 16.80 -7.91
CA ARG A 196 -5.06 17.62 -8.05
C ARG A 196 -4.77 19.04 -8.54
N GLU A 197 -3.72 19.66 -8.02
CA GLU A 197 -3.27 21.00 -8.43
C GLU A 197 -2.79 20.99 -9.89
N THR A 198 -2.01 19.96 -10.26
CA THR A 198 -1.51 19.77 -11.62
C THR A 198 -2.66 19.47 -12.61
N GLU A 199 -3.65 18.69 -12.21
CA GLU A 199 -4.84 18.43 -13.02
C GLU A 199 -5.66 19.71 -13.25
N ARG A 200 -5.86 20.53 -12.22
CA ARG A 200 -6.56 21.80 -12.33
C ARG A 200 -5.82 22.73 -13.29
N PHE A 201 -4.51 22.88 -13.12
CA PHE A 201 -3.65 23.66 -14.00
C PHE A 201 -3.76 23.19 -15.47
N ALA A 202 -3.63 21.89 -15.73
CA ALA A 202 -3.74 21.36 -17.08
C ALA A 202 -5.13 21.62 -17.71
N LYS A 203 -6.21 21.48 -16.94
CA LYS A 203 -7.56 21.81 -17.40
C LYS A 203 -7.75 23.29 -17.72
N GLU A 204 -7.11 24.20 -16.99
CA GLU A 204 -7.14 25.64 -17.29
C GLU A 204 -6.45 25.94 -18.62
N VAL A 205 -5.27 25.37 -18.87
CA VAL A 205 -4.57 25.50 -20.15
C VAL A 205 -5.42 24.99 -21.33
N ILE A 206 -6.06 23.80 -21.14
CA ILE A 206 -6.90 23.19 -22.20
C ILE A 206 -8.14 24.04 -22.52
N LYS A 207 -8.68 24.80 -21.59
CA LYS A 207 -9.85 25.66 -21.85
C LYS A 207 -9.57 26.72 -22.93
N GLU A 208 -8.35 27.19 -23.03
CA GLU A 208 -7.94 28.21 -24.01
C GLU A 208 -7.72 27.60 -25.40
N ILE A 209 -7.61 26.28 -25.53
CA ILE A 209 -7.46 25.59 -26.80
C ILE A 209 -8.82 25.49 -27.48
N LYS A 210 -8.95 25.99 -28.71
CA LYS A 210 -10.23 26.01 -29.46
C LYS A 210 -10.51 24.70 -30.20
N GLU A 211 -9.48 24.11 -30.78
CA GLU A 211 -9.56 22.92 -31.63
C GLU A 211 -8.63 21.82 -31.11
N ASN A 212 -9.00 20.56 -31.30
CA ASN A 212 -8.22 19.38 -30.89
C ASN A 212 -7.78 19.43 -29.42
N LYS A 213 -8.74 19.67 -28.53
CA LYS A 213 -8.49 19.72 -27.09
C LYS A 213 -8.01 18.37 -26.57
N PRO A 214 -6.83 18.29 -25.96
CA PRO A 214 -6.40 17.05 -25.33
C PRO A 214 -7.29 16.69 -24.12
N GLN A 215 -7.42 15.39 -23.85
CA GLN A 215 -8.11 14.89 -22.67
C GLN A 215 -7.10 14.66 -21.53
N THR A 216 -7.47 15.02 -20.30
CA THR A 216 -6.66 14.73 -19.12
C THR A 216 -7.11 13.43 -18.47
N VAL A 217 -6.16 12.58 -18.11
CA VAL A 217 -6.39 11.33 -17.39
C VAL A 217 -5.39 11.22 -16.24
N VAL A 218 -5.89 10.97 -15.04
CA VAL A 218 -5.02 10.67 -13.89
C VAL A 218 -4.66 9.18 -13.94
N VAL A 219 -3.36 8.89 -13.90
CA VAL A 219 -2.83 7.53 -13.95
C VAL A 219 -2.02 7.23 -12.69
N SER A 220 -1.93 5.96 -12.33
CA SER A 220 -1.08 5.54 -11.22
C SER A 220 0.39 5.81 -11.53
N GLU A 221 1.11 6.49 -10.63
CA GLU A 221 2.57 6.65 -10.71
C GLU A 221 3.34 5.57 -9.93
N ALA A 222 2.64 4.55 -9.40
CA ALA A 222 3.24 3.47 -8.64
C ALA A 222 4.46 2.87 -9.37
N GLY A 223 5.62 2.81 -8.70
CA GLY A 223 6.87 2.33 -9.27
C GLY A 223 7.55 3.25 -10.30
N ALA A 224 7.00 4.42 -10.66
CA ALA A 224 7.63 5.32 -11.64
C ALA A 224 9.02 5.81 -11.20
N SER A 225 9.21 6.09 -9.92
CA SER A 225 10.50 6.45 -9.34
C SER A 225 11.52 5.30 -9.37
N VAL A 226 11.05 4.06 -9.16
CA VAL A 226 11.89 2.87 -9.25
C VAL A 226 12.33 2.65 -10.70
N TYR A 227 11.40 2.74 -11.65
CA TYR A 227 11.73 2.69 -13.08
C TYR A 227 12.76 3.75 -13.46
N SER A 228 12.55 5.02 -13.09
CA SER A 228 13.44 6.11 -13.48
C SER A 228 14.87 5.95 -12.99
N ALA A 229 15.07 5.29 -11.85
CA ALA A 229 16.39 4.99 -11.27
C ALA A 229 16.96 3.65 -11.75
N SER A 230 16.22 2.84 -12.50
CA SER A 230 16.64 1.51 -12.94
C SER A 230 17.71 1.56 -14.03
N GLU A 231 18.49 0.50 -14.12
CA GLU A 231 19.45 0.29 -15.23
C GLU A 231 18.73 0.21 -16.58
N PHE A 232 17.54 -0.39 -16.61
CA PHE A 232 16.70 -0.45 -17.81
C PHE A 232 16.39 0.97 -18.34
N ALA A 233 15.91 1.88 -17.49
CA ALA A 233 15.63 3.26 -17.88
C ALA A 233 16.91 4.06 -18.23
N ALA A 234 18.04 3.75 -17.59
CA ALA A 234 19.32 4.38 -17.93
C ALA A 234 19.80 3.97 -19.33
N ASN A 235 19.60 2.71 -19.70
CA ASN A 235 19.92 2.21 -21.04
C ASN A 235 18.95 2.72 -22.11
N GLU A 236 17.65 2.82 -21.77
CA GLU A 236 16.62 3.36 -22.66
C GLU A 236 16.81 4.87 -22.92
N PHE A 237 17.22 5.63 -21.89
CA PHE A 237 17.41 7.07 -21.92
C PHE A 237 18.75 7.51 -21.32
N PRO A 238 19.88 7.21 -21.97
CA PRO A 238 21.20 7.47 -21.40
C PRO A 238 21.50 8.96 -21.19
N ASN A 239 20.90 9.83 -22.00
CA ASN A 239 21.12 11.28 -21.95
C ASN A 239 20.00 12.05 -21.25
N LEU A 240 18.99 11.38 -20.72
CA LEU A 240 17.86 12.01 -20.06
C LEU A 240 18.08 12.03 -18.55
N ASP A 241 17.85 13.18 -17.94
CA ASP A 241 17.87 13.31 -16.48
C ASP A 241 16.91 12.32 -15.81
N VAL A 242 17.37 11.69 -14.72
CA VAL A 242 16.60 10.68 -13.98
C VAL A 242 15.23 11.20 -13.58
N SER A 243 15.14 12.48 -13.18
CA SER A 243 13.88 13.09 -12.75
C SER A 243 12.82 13.21 -13.85
N LEU A 244 13.23 13.20 -15.12
CA LEU A 244 12.33 13.30 -16.27
C LEU A 244 11.83 11.95 -16.80
N ARG A 245 12.55 10.86 -16.49
CA ARG A 245 12.18 9.50 -16.93
C ARG A 245 10.84 9.04 -16.34
N GLY A 246 10.51 9.51 -15.14
CA GLY A 246 9.20 9.27 -14.51
C GLY A 246 8.04 9.80 -15.34
N ALA A 247 8.15 11.02 -15.86
CA ALA A 247 7.13 11.62 -16.73
C ALA A 247 6.94 10.86 -18.06
N VAL A 248 8.03 10.30 -18.62
CA VAL A 248 7.95 9.44 -19.80
C VAL A 248 7.15 8.17 -19.48
N SER A 249 7.46 7.53 -18.35
CA SER A 249 6.73 6.35 -17.90
C SER A 249 5.24 6.63 -17.67
N ILE A 250 4.90 7.77 -17.06
CA ILE A 250 3.51 8.20 -16.84
C ILE A 250 2.77 8.36 -18.18
N ALA A 251 3.40 8.96 -19.21
CA ALA A 251 2.80 9.08 -20.53
C ALA A 251 2.52 7.71 -21.17
N ARG A 252 3.52 6.82 -21.16
CA ARG A 252 3.44 5.49 -21.78
C ARG A 252 2.47 4.56 -21.08
N ARG A 253 2.30 4.68 -19.74
CA ARG A 253 1.28 3.92 -18.99
C ARG A 253 -0.14 4.22 -19.45
N LEU A 254 -0.41 5.42 -19.90
CA LEU A 254 -1.73 5.74 -20.45
C LEU A 254 -1.91 5.10 -21.82
N GLN A 255 -0.86 5.03 -22.63
CA GLN A 255 -0.91 4.39 -23.95
C GLN A 255 -1.07 2.87 -23.82
N ASP A 256 -0.22 2.21 -23.04
CA ASP A 256 -0.21 0.77 -22.80
C ASP A 256 0.31 0.48 -21.38
N PRO A 257 -0.59 0.28 -20.40
CA PRO A 257 -0.22 0.03 -19.02
C PRO A 257 0.63 -1.22 -18.84
N LEU A 258 0.27 -2.32 -19.50
CA LEU A 258 0.96 -3.59 -19.37
C LEU A 258 2.40 -3.50 -19.89
N ALA A 259 2.59 -3.02 -21.12
CA ALA A 259 3.91 -2.90 -21.74
C ALA A 259 4.88 -2.01 -20.92
N GLU A 260 4.35 -1.01 -20.24
CA GLU A 260 5.19 -0.12 -19.43
C GLU A 260 5.46 -0.68 -18.02
N LEU A 261 4.44 -1.23 -17.35
CA LEU A 261 4.57 -1.69 -15.97
C LEU A 261 5.38 -2.98 -15.82
N VAL A 262 5.42 -3.84 -16.82
CA VAL A 262 6.26 -5.07 -16.80
C VAL A 262 7.77 -4.77 -16.79
N LYS A 263 8.19 -3.55 -17.07
CA LYS A 263 9.58 -3.08 -16.94
C LYS A 263 10.02 -2.91 -15.49
N ILE A 264 9.09 -2.96 -14.54
CA ILE A 264 9.31 -2.72 -13.12
C ILE A 264 9.17 -4.03 -12.37
N GLU A 265 10.09 -4.31 -11.44
CA GLU A 265 9.96 -5.46 -10.54
C GLU A 265 8.62 -5.40 -9.79
N PRO A 266 7.78 -6.46 -9.86
CA PRO A 266 6.39 -6.38 -9.36
C PRO A 266 6.26 -5.92 -7.91
N LYS A 267 7.16 -6.38 -7.02
CA LYS A 267 7.16 -5.96 -5.62
C LYS A 267 7.57 -4.50 -5.40
N ALA A 268 8.22 -3.87 -6.37
CA ALA A 268 8.57 -2.46 -6.33
C ALA A 268 7.41 -1.55 -6.76
N ILE A 269 6.36 -2.12 -7.35
CA ILE A 269 5.11 -1.42 -7.63
C ILE A 269 4.32 -1.32 -6.32
N GLY A 270 4.03 -0.09 -5.86
CA GLY A 270 3.25 0.13 -4.65
C GLY A 270 1.77 -0.19 -4.87
N VAL A 271 1.32 -1.36 -4.43
CA VAL A 271 -0.05 -1.85 -4.60
C VAL A 271 -0.83 -1.95 -3.29
N GLY A 272 -0.21 -1.63 -2.16
CA GLY A 272 -0.89 -1.65 -0.87
C GLY A 272 -0.12 -0.99 0.27
N GLN A 273 -0.87 -0.51 1.28
CA GLN A 273 -0.33 0.29 2.38
C GLN A 273 0.62 -0.48 3.30
N TYR A 274 0.39 -1.79 3.49
CA TYR A 274 1.16 -2.65 4.40
C TYR A 274 2.06 -3.63 3.64
N GLN A 275 2.44 -3.30 2.40
CA GLN A 275 3.22 -4.19 1.53
C GLN A 275 4.56 -4.59 2.14
N HIS A 276 5.18 -3.71 2.94
CA HIS A 276 6.46 -4.00 3.63
C HIS A 276 6.31 -4.78 4.93
N ASP A 277 5.08 -4.98 5.43
CA ASP A 277 4.81 -5.65 6.71
C ASP A 277 4.46 -7.14 6.56
N VAL A 278 4.25 -7.60 5.33
CA VAL A 278 3.93 -9.00 5.02
C VAL A 278 5.18 -9.80 4.67
N ASN A 279 5.05 -11.13 4.60
CA ASN A 279 6.13 -12.02 4.18
C ASN A 279 6.59 -11.69 2.75
N GLN A 280 7.80 -11.15 2.60
CA GLN A 280 8.34 -10.66 1.34
C GLN A 280 8.58 -11.75 0.30
N THR A 281 8.86 -12.99 0.73
CA THR A 281 9.04 -14.13 -0.18
C THR A 281 7.71 -14.58 -0.78
N GLN A 282 6.66 -14.66 0.04
CA GLN A 282 5.32 -14.99 -0.45
C GLN A 282 4.77 -13.88 -1.34
N LEU A 283 4.98 -12.62 -0.95
CA LEU A 283 4.59 -11.46 -1.75
C LEU A 283 5.24 -11.51 -3.13
N ALA A 284 6.57 -11.66 -3.23
CA ALA A 284 7.27 -11.72 -4.49
C ALA A 284 6.70 -12.82 -5.40
N ARG A 285 6.61 -14.06 -4.90
CA ARG A 285 6.06 -15.20 -5.65
C ARG A 285 4.65 -14.94 -6.19
N LYS A 286 3.79 -14.33 -5.36
CA LYS A 286 2.41 -14.06 -5.75
C LYS A 286 2.31 -12.96 -6.81
N LEU A 287 3.10 -11.90 -6.69
CA LEU A 287 3.10 -10.80 -7.65
C LEU A 287 3.78 -11.19 -8.97
N ASP A 288 4.85 -11.98 -8.92
CA ASP A 288 5.52 -12.52 -10.11
C ASP A 288 4.57 -13.41 -10.90
N ALA A 289 3.82 -14.30 -10.23
CA ALA A 289 2.82 -15.13 -10.87
C ALA A 289 1.73 -14.31 -11.59
N VAL A 290 1.29 -13.19 -11.03
CA VAL A 290 0.35 -12.28 -11.70
C VAL A 290 0.91 -11.73 -13.00
N VAL A 291 2.18 -11.32 -13.00
CA VAL A 291 2.82 -10.77 -14.21
C VAL A 291 3.02 -11.86 -15.27
N GLU A 292 3.45 -13.05 -14.85
CA GLU A 292 3.62 -14.21 -15.76
C GLU A 292 2.30 -14.60 -16.43
N ASP A 293 1.23 -14.76 -15.64
CA ASP A 293 -0.10 -15.13 -16.15
C ASP A 293 -0.62 -14.11 -17.17
N LEU A 294 -0.49 -12.80 -16.86
CA LEU A 294 -0.95 -11.76 -17.75
C LEU A 294 -0.08 -11.63 -19.02
N SER A 295 1.24 -11.83 -18.91
CA SER A 295 2.13 -11.82 -20.05
C SER A 295 1.84 -12.94 -21.03
N LEU A 296 1.47 -14.13 -20.53
CA LEU A 296 1.10 -15.28 -21.36
C LEU A 296 -0.24 -15.08 -22.11
N ILE A 297 -1.19 -14.36 -21.51
CA ILE A 297 -2.49 -14.08 -22.15
C ILE A 297 -2.33 -13.12 -23.34
N HIS A 298 -1.31 -12.28 -23.37
CA HIS A 298 -1.07 -11.28 -24.41
C HIS A 298 -0.16 -11.77 -25.55
N ILE A 299 0.41 -12.95 -25.43
CA ILE A 299 1.18 -13.61 -26.51
C ILE A 299 0.24 -14.40 -27.43
#